data_a2099764008758a61f0c4f90a988cc51
#
_entry.id   a2099764008758a61f0c4f90a988cc51
#
_cell.length_a   1.000
_cell.length_b   1.000
_cell.length_c   1.000
_cell.angle_alpha   90.00
_cell.angle_beta   90.00
_cell.angle_gamma   90.00
#
_symmetry.space_group_name_H-M   'P 1'
#
loop_
_entity.id
_entity.type
_entity.pdbx_description
1 polymer ?
#
loop_
_entity_poly.entity_id
_entity_poly.type
_entity_poly.pdbx_seq_one_letter_code
_entity_poly.pdbx_strand_id
1 'polypeptide(L)'
;MLEKVLIANRGEIALRILRACKELDIKTVAVHSKIDADLKHVKLADEAVCIGPNPSPQSYLNVPSIISAMEITGADGVHPGYGFLAENADFAEQVENSGFVFIGPKADTIRIMGDKVAAIKAMKAAGVPTVPGSDGPLSNNEAKLRETANQIGYPVIIKAAAGGGGRGMRVVENEQSLINAINITKTEAAAAFGDSTVYMEKFLQNPRHVEVQVLADGQGRAIHLGDRDCSLQRRHQKVLEEAPAPGIPEEARQAVFASCVNACIQINYRGAGTFEFLYEDGNFYFIEMNTRVQVEHPVSEMITGVDIVKEQLMIAGGNSLSLTQDDIVFRGHSFECRINAEDPVSFMPQPGVIESYHAPGGNGIRVDSHIYSGYRVPPNYDSLIGKVITYGIDRDAALSRMRIALDEMVIEGIKTNIPLHDDLVRDEAFKKGGVNIHYLEKKLGL
;
A
#
# COMPACT_ATOMS: atom_id res chain seq x y z
N MET A 1 -0.29 -0.23 28.25
CA MET A 1 -0.16 -1.32 27.22
C MET A 1 -1.57 -1.77 26.88
N LEU A 2 -1.84 -2.12 25.61
CA LEU A 2 -3.18 -2.62 25.22
C LEU A 2 -3.40 -4.01 25.80
N GLU A 3 -4.59 -4.28 26.37
CA GLU A 3 -4.94 -5.60 26.93
C GLU A 3 -5.87 -6.37 25.99
N LYS A 4 -6.73 -5.65 25.23
CA LYS A 4 -7.67 -6.24 24.28
C LYS A 4 -7.83 -5.37 23.03
N VAL A 5 -7.63 -5.96 21.84
CA VAL A 5 -7.70 -5.28 20.55
C VAL A 5 -8.82 -5.84 19.69
N LEU A 6 -9.67 -4.95 19.18
CA LEU A 6 -10.65 -5.26 18.17
C LEU A 6 -9.98 -5.16 16.77
N ILE A 7 -10.15 -6.20 15.96
CA ILE A 7 -9.62 -6.29 14.60
C ILE A 7 -10.71 -5.88 13.61
N ALA A 8 -10.66 -4.63 13.15
CA ALA A 8 -11.66 -4.05 12.24
C ALA A 8 -11.33 -4.33 10.76
N ASN A 9 -11.08 -5.60 10.45
CA ASN A 9 -10.76 -6.05 9.09
C ASN A 9 -11.13 -7.52 8.91
N ARG A 10 -10.84 -8.07 7.72
CA ARG A 10 -11.10 -9.45 7.33
C ARG A 10 -9.91 -10.06 6.58
N GLY A 11 -10.05 -11.32 6.22
CA GLY A 11 -9.10 -11.97 5.32
C GLY A 11 -7.74 -12.23 5.96
N GLU A 12 -6.69 -12.16 5.16
CA GLU A 12 -5.34 -12.49 5.61
C GLU A 12 -4.79 -11.47 6.61
N ILE A 13 -5.11 -10.18 6.44
CA ILE A 13 -4.61 -9.14 7.34
C ILE A 13 -5.24 -9.25 8.74
N ALA A 14 -6.51 -9.60 8.84
CA ALA A 14 -7.14 -9.83 10.14
C ALA A 14 -6.46 -11.00 10.88
N LEU A 15 -6.12 -12.07 10.16
CA LEU A 15 -5.37 -13.20 10.72
C LEU A 15 -3.93 -12.81 11.09
N ARG A 16 -3.29 -11.94 10.28
CA ARG A 16 -1.94 -11.41 10.58
C ARG A 16 -1.92 -10.58 11.87
N ILE A 17 -2.90 -9.71 12.04
CA ILE A 17 -3.05 -8.88 13.25
C ILE A 17 -3.32 -9.79 14.47
N LEU A 18 -4.21 -10.75 14.34
CA LEU A 18 -4.53 -11.71 15.39
C LEU A 18 -3.28 -12.45 15.89
N ARG A 19 -2.42 -12.90 14.97
CA ARG A 19 -1.14 -13.56 15.31
C ARG A 19 -0.23 -12.62 16.10
N ALA A 20 -0.07 -11.37 15.67
CA ALA A 20 0.74 -10.39 16.39
C ALA A 20 0.18 -10.08 17.79
N CYS A 21 -1.13 -9.95 17.95
CA CYS A 21 -1.75 -9.76 19.26
C CYS A 21 -1.47 -10.97 20.18
N LYS A 22 -1.65 -12.19 19.67
CA LYS A 22 -1.40 -13.41 20.47
C LYS A 22 0.06 -13.56 20.90
N GLU A 23 1.02 -13.16 20.06
CA GLU A 23 2.44 -13.18 20.43
C GLU A 23 2.82 -12.11 21.46
N LEU A 24 1.97 -11.08 21.64
CA LEU A 24 2.11 -10.05 22.65
C LEU A 24 1.20 -10.27 23.87
N ASP A 25 0.55 -11.45 23.98
CA ASP A 25 -0.43 -11.78 25.02
C ASP A 25 -1.63 -10.80 25.09
N ILE A 26 -1.95 -10.13 23.97
CA ILE A 26 -3.10 -9.23 23.83
C ILE A 26 -4.32 -10.04 23.41
N LYS A 27 -5.44 -9.92 24.16
CA LYS A 27 -6.72 -10.53 23.79
C LYS A 27 -7.27 -9.94 22.50
N THR A 28 -8.03 -10.73 21.76
CA THR A 28 -8.50 -10.37 20.43
C THR A 28 -10.01 -10.43 20.31
N VAL A 29 -10.59 -9.39 19.70
CA VAL A 29 -12.00 -9.37 19.27
C VAL A 29 -12.01 -9.35 17.74
N ALA A 30 -12.56 -10.38 17.11
CA ALA A 30 -12.77 -10.39 15.67
C ALA A 30 -14.15 -9.83 15.34
N VAL A 31 -14.22 -8.81 14.48
CA VAL A 31 -15.51 -8.46 13.87
C VAL A 31 -15.67 -9.16 12.53
N HIS A 32 -16.93 -9.47 12.18
CA HIS A 32 -17.22 -10.11 10.90
C HIS A 32 -18.61 -9.75 10.37
N SER A 33 -18.77 -9.76 9.05
CA SER A 33 -20.07 -9.79 8.41
C SER A 33 -20.68 -11.20 8.49
N LYS A 34 -21.96 -11.35 8.17
CA LYS A 34 -22.64 -12.67 8.21
C LYS A 34 -21.92 -13.74 7.38
N ILE A 35 -21.43 -13.39 6.19
CA ILE A 35 -20.77 -14.34 5.28
C ILE A 35 -19.37 -14.74 5.75
N ASP A 36 -18.73 -13.93 6.55
CA ASP A 36 -17.36 -14.14 7.04
C ASP A 36 -17.28 -14.87 8.42
N ALA A 37 -18.40 -15.36 8.94
CA ALA A 37 -18.45 -16.04 10.25
C ALA A 37 -17.49 -17.23 10.35
N ASP A 38 -17.15 -17.86 9.22
CA ASP A 38 -16.27 -19.02 9.14
C ASP A 38 -14.79 -18.70 8.90
N LEU A 39 -14.40 -17.42 8.82
CA LEU A 39 -13.01 -17.02 8.66
C LEU A 39 -12.13 -17.49 9.83
N LYS A 40 -10.89 -17.84 9.53
CA LYS A 40 -9.94 -18.36 10.54
C LYS A 40 -9.73 -17.41 11.72
N HIS A 41 -9.61 -16.08 11.45
CA HIS A 41 -9.43 -15.12 12.53
C HIS A 41 -10.66 -15.05 13.46
N VAL A 42 -11.87 -15.24 12.94
CA VAL A 42 -13.11 -15.29 13.75
C VAL A 42 -13.10 -16.50 14.68
N LYS A 43 -12.68 -17.68 14.16
CA LYS A 43 -12.59 -18.92 14.92
C LYS A 43 -11.46 -18.95 15.96
N LEU A 44 -10.42 -18.17 15.74
CA LEU A 44 -9.20 -18.15 16.57
C LEU A 44 -9.13 -16.98 17.55
N ALA A 45 -9.99 -15.98 17.40
CA ALA A 45 -10.10 -14.86 18.33
C ALA A 45 -10.68 -15.28 19.68
N ASP A 46 -10.40 -14.52 20.72
CA ASP A 46 -10.94 -14.77 22.05
C ASP A 46 -12.44 -14.44 22.10
N GLU A 47 -12.87 -13.42 21.35
CA GLU A 47 -14.26 -13.03 21.17
C GLU A 47 -14.54 -12.70 19.69
N ALA A 48 -15.80 -12.86 19.26
CA ALA A 48 -16.23 -12.51 17.91
C ALA A 48 -17.58 -11.81 17.93
N VAL A 49 -17.71 -10.76 17.08
CA VAL A 49 -18.94 -9.94 16.98
C VAL A 49 -19.35 -9.83 15.52
N CYS A 50 -20.59 -10.22 15.22
CA CYS A 50 -21.18 -9.98 13.91
C CYS A 50 -21.63 -8.52 13.80
N ILE A 51 -20.99 -7.73 12.94
CA ILE A 51 -21.23 -6.30 12.77
C ILE A 51 -22.23 -5.95 11.67
N GLY A 52 -22.81 -6.92 11.00
CA GLY A 52 -23.83 -6.68 9.99
C GLY A 52 -23.92 -7.69 8.86
N PRO A 53 -24.73 -7.41 7.82
CA PRO A 53 -24.86 -8.24 6.64
C PRO A 53 -23.61 -8.17 5.75
N ASN A 54 -23.64 -8.89 4.61
CA ASN A 54 -22.48 -9.06 3.74
C ASN A 54 -21.92 -7.79 3.08
N PRO A 55 -22.73 -6.81 2.61
CA PRO A 55 -22.19 -5.59 1.98
C PRO A 55 -21.32 -4.78 2.94
N SER A 56 -20.12 -4.38 2.50
CA SER A 56 -19.17 -3.60 3.30
C SER A 56 -19.76 -2.33 3.91
N PRO A 57 -20.59 -1.53 3.21
CA PRO A 57 -21.20 -0.34 3.80
C PRO A 57 -22.09 -0.61 5.03
N GLN A 58 -22.61 -1.84 5.13
CA GLN A 58 -23.50 -2.26 6.22
C GLN A 58 -22.77 -3.10 7.30
N SER A 59 -21.46 -3.30 7.15
CA SER A 59 -20.64 -4.10 8.06
C SER A 59 -19.27 -3.43 8.31
N TYR A 60 -18.24 -3.76 7.55
CA TYR A 60 -16.85 -3.28 7.76
C TYR A 60 -16.66 -1.77 7.61
N LEU A 61 -17.56 -1.06 6.92
CA LEU A 61 -17.58 0.40 6.80
C LEU A 61 -18.61 1.06 7.73
N ASN A 62 -19.31 0.28 8.56
CA ASN A 62 -20.30 0.79 9.51
C ASN A 62 -19.60 1.16 10.82
N VAL A 63 -19.15 2.41 10.93
CA VAL A 63 -18.45 2.94 12.12
C VAL A 63 -19.23 2.73 13.42
N PRO A 64 -20.55 3.07 13.50
CA PRO A 64 -21.33 2.82 14.73
C PRO A 64 -21.29 1.35 15.19
N SER A 65 -21.40 0.38 14.28
CA SER A 65 -21.36 -1.03 14.64
C SER A 65 -19.99 -1.47 15.18
N ILE A 66 -18.91 -0.90 14.65
CA ILE A 66 -17.55 -1.19 15.13
C ILE A 66 -17.33 -0.59 16.52
N ILE A 67 -17.70 0.68 16.74
CA ILE A 67 -17.57 1.31 18.05
C ILE A 67 -18.42 0.59 19.09
N SER A 68 -19.67 0.24 18.77
CA SER A 68 -20.51 -0.57 19.67
C SER A 68 -19.88 -1.93 19.99
N ALA A 69 -19.23 -2.58 19.02
CA ALA A 69 -18.51 -3.82 19.29
C ALA A 69 -17.33 -3.62 20.25
N MET A 70 -16.62 -2.49 20.17
CA MET A 70 -15.58 -2.13 21.15
C MET A 70 -16.15 -1.94 22.56
N GLU A 71 -17.26 -1.20 22.68
CA GLU A 71 -17.92 -0.94 23.97
C GLU A 71 -18.39 -2.22 24.66
N ILE A 72 -19.12 -3.09 23.92
CA ILE A 72 -19.69 -4.31 24.52
C ILE A 72 -18.66 -5.37 24.87
N THR A 73 -17.52 -5.38 24.16
CA THR A 73 -16.42 -6.33 24.42
C THR A 73 -15.38 -5.77 25.38
N GLY A 74 -15.40 -4.48 25.64
CA GLY A 74 -14.38 -3.79 26.43
C GLY A 74 -13.00 -3.84 25.79
N ALA A 75 -12.94 -3.70 24.46
CA ALA A 75 -11.65 -3.57 23.76
C ALA A 75 -11.03 -2.22 24.01
N ASP A 76 -9.71 -2.17 24.27
CA ASP A 76 -8.97 -0.92 24.54
C ASP A 76 -8.66 -0.16 23.27
N GLY A 77 -8.46 -0.88 22.17
CA GLY A 77 -8.08 -0.31 20.90
C GLY A 77 -8.61 -1.08 19.69
N VAL A 78 -8.51 -0.45 18.53
CA VAL A 78 -8.91 -1.02 17.24
C VAL A 78 -7.76 -0.99 16.25
N HIS A 79 -7.49 -2.14 15.61
CA HIS A 79 -6.56 -2.23 14.49
C HIS A 79 -7.34 -2.30 13.18
N PRO A 80 -7.24 -1.28 12.32
CA PRO A 80 -8.01 -1.22 11.07
C PRO A 80 -7.39 -2.05 9.93
N GLY A 81 -6.16 -2.54 10.07
CA GLY A 81 -5.41 -3.20 9.00
C GLY A 81 -5.13 -2.29 7.81
N TYR A 82 -5.53 -2.71 6.62
CA TYR A 82 -5.50 -1.90 5.40
C TYR A 82 -6.85 -1.96 4.67
N GLY A 83 -7.13 -1.00 3.77
CA GLY A 83 -8.44 -0.84 3.15
C GLY A 83 -9.52 -0.43 4.15
N PHE A 84 -10.79 -0.64 3.82
CA PHE A 84 -11.94 -0.25 4.64
C PHE A 84 -11.78 1.10 5.35
N LEU A 85 -11.66 1.11 6.67
CA LEU A 85 -11.57 2.32 7.50
C LEU A 85 -10.13 2.70 7.91
N ALA A 86 -9.10 2.00 7.38
CA ALA A 86 -7.72 2.22 7.80
C ALA A 86 -7.19 3.64 7.55
N GLU A 87 -7.68 4.32 6.52
CA GLU A 87 -7.31 5.70 6.16
C GLU A 87 -8.49 6.67 6.30
N ASN A 88 -9.47 6.31 7.13
CA ASN A 88 -10.61 7.17 7.41
C ASN A 88 -10.33 8.03 8.65
N ALA A 89 -10.06 9.33 8.43
CA ALA A 89 -9.74 10.27 9.51
C ALA A 89 -10.88 10.44 10.51
N ASP A 90 -12.13 10.47 10.04
CA ASP A 90 -13.29 10.65 10.90
C ASP A 90 -13.54 9.42 11.79
N PHE A 91 -13.25 8.22 11.28
CA PHE A 91 -13.28 7.00 12.09
C PHE A 91 -12.19 7.04 13.17
N ALA A 92 -10.95 7.38 12.82
CA ALA A 92 -9.87 7.51 13.80
C ALA A 92 -10.21 8.51 14.90
N GLU A 93 -10.77 9.67 14.54
CA GLU A 93 -11.21 10.70 15.47
C GLU A 93 -12.35 10.22 16.37
N GLN A 94 -13.37 9.55 15.82
CA GLN A 94 -14.48 9.01 16.61
C GLN A 94 -14.01 7.95 17.60
N VAL A 95 -13.09 7.07 17.22
CA VAL A 95 -12.48 6.06 18.11
C VAL A 95 -11.79 6.74 19.28
N GLU A 96 -10.91 7.72 19.02
CA GLU A 96 -10.16 8.43 20.06
C GLU A 96 -11.08 9.28 20.95
N ASN A 97 -12.08 9.94 20.38
CA ASN A 97 -13.09 10.69 21.14
C ASN A 97 -14.00 9.81 22.02
N SER A 98 -14.15 8.53 21.65
CA SER A 98 -14.87 7.54 22.46
C SER A 98 -14.00 6.93 23.58
N GLY A 99 -12.74 7.37 23.73
CA GLY A 99 -11.83 6.90 24.76
C GLY A 99 -11.06 5.63 24.42
N PHE A 100 -11.11 5.19 23.17
CA PHE A 100 -10.38 4.04 22.68
C PHE A 100 -9.11 4.44 21.93
N VAL A 101 -8.20 3.49 21.71
CA VAL A 101 -6.96 3.70 20.96
C VAL A 101 -7.17 3.31 19.49
N PHE A 102 -6.94 4.23 18.57
CA PHE A 102 -6.80 3.91 17.16
C PHE A 102 -5.36 3.47 16.87
N ILE A 103 -5.17 2.23 16.40
CA ILE A 103 -3.84 1.68 16.08
C ILE A 103 -3.44 2.15 14.69
N GLY A 104 -2.83 3.32 14.65
CA GLY A 104 -2.44 4.04 13.44
C GLY A 104 -2.05 5.49 13.75
N PRO A 105 -1.91 6.33 12.71
CA PRO A 105 -1.64 7.75 12.86
C PRO A 105 -2.82 8.50 13.49
N LYS A 106 -2.58 9.74 13.90
CA LYS A 106 -3.64 10.64 14.37
C LYS A 106 -4.56 11.04 13.22
N ALA A 107 -5.83 11.32 13.52
CA ALA A 107 -6.83 11.70 12.52
C ALA A 107 -6.38 12.87 11.63
N ASP A 108 -5.77 13.91 12.21
CA ASP A 108 -5.26 15.06 11.43
C ASP A 108 -4.17 14.66 10.44
N THR A 109 -3.28 13.75 10.81
CA THR A 109 -2.24 13.24 9.91
C THR A 109 -2.86 12.46 8.75
N ILE A 110 -3.85 11.60 9.02
CA ILE A 110 -4.60 10.88 7.98
C ILE A 110 -5.29 11.87 7.05
N ARG A 111 -5.92 12.92 7.59
CA ARG A 111 -6.63 13.94 6.80
C ARG A 111 -5.69 14.74 5.89
N ILE A 112 -4.52 15.15 6.41
CA ILE A 112 -3.49 15.87 5.63
C ILE A 112 -2.93 14.98 4.51
N MET A 113 -2.58 13.72 4.84
CA MET A 113 -2.00 12.80 3.85
C MET A 113 -3.02 12.29 2.83
N GLY A 114 -4.30 12.24 3.18
CA GLY A 114 -5.39 11.88 2.27
C GLY A 114 -5.75 12.96 1.25
N ASP A 115 -5.36 14.22 1.48
CA ASP A 115 -5.47 15.31 0.51
C ASP A 115 -4.17 15.46 -0.29
N LYS A 116 -4.22 15.18 -1.60
CA LYS A 116 -3.02 15.19 -2.47
C LYS A 116 -2.26 16.51 -2.44
N VAL A 117 -2.98 17.64 -2.43
CA VAL A 117 -2.35 18.97 -2.47
C VAL A 117 -1.70 19.27 -1.12
N ALA A 118 -2.41 18.99 -0.02
CA ALA A 118 -1.88 19.16 1.32
C ALA A 118 -0.69 18.23 1.58
N ALA A 119 -0.77 16.97 1.15
CA ALA A 119 0.31 15.99 1.29
C ALA A 119 1.56 16.42 0.54
N ILE A 120 1.46 16.79 -0.74
CA ILE A 120 2.61 17.26 -1.55
C ILE A 120 3.23 18.51 -0.91
N LYS A 121 2.40 19.47 -0.45
CA LYS A 121 2.88 20.68 0.22
C LYS A 121 3.61 20.37 1.51
N ALA A 122 3.06 19.49 2.33
CA ALA A 122 3.69 19.08 3.60
C ALA A 122 5.01 18.34 3.35
N MET A 123 5.03 17.42 2.38
CA MET A 123 6.23 16.65 2.03
C MET A 123 7.32 17.52 1.42
N LYS A 124 6.95 18.45 0.53
CA LYS A 124 7.90 19.43 -0.03
C LYS A 124 8.52 20.32 1.07
N ALA A 125 7.71 20.76 2.04
CA ALA A 125 8.20 21.53 3.20
C ALA A 125 9.13 20.71 4.10
N ALA A 126 8.93 19.40 4.18
CA ALA A 126 9.77 18.46 4.92
C ALA A 126 11.03 18.00 4.15
N GLY A 127 11.23 18.48 2.92
CA GLY A 127 12.39 18.14 2.09
C GLY A 127 12.28 16.80 1.36
N VAL A 128 11.10 16.20 1.30
CA VAL A 128 10.85 15.01 0.48
C VAL A 128 10.79 15.42 -0.98
N PRO A 129 11.52 14.75 -1.90
CA PRO A 129 11.53 15.09 -3.31
C PRO A 129 10.15 14.86 -3.94
N THR A 130 9.62 15.89 -4.59
CA THR A 130 8.30 15.85 -5.26
C THR A 130 8.47 16.04 -6.77
N VAL A 131 7.45 15.66 -7.55
CA VAL A 131 7.47 15.90 -8.99
C VAL A 131 7.63 17.40 -9.26
N PRO A 132 8.62 17.83 -10.05
CA PRO A 132 8.76 19.23 -10.46
C PRO A 132 7.48 19.71 -11.16
N GLY A 133 6.96 20.85 -10.75
CA GLY A 133 5.68 21.35 -11.25
C GLY A 133 5.51 22.86 -11.13
N SER A 134 4.34 23.34 -11.50
CA SER A 134 4.02 24.77 -11.59
C SER A 134 3.76 25.45 -10.24
N ASP A 135 3.93 24.79 -9.11
CA ASP A 135 3.67 25.31 -7.75
C ASP A 135 2.29 25.99 -7.57
N GLY A 136 1.31 25.59 -8.36
CA GLY A 136 -0.04 26.13 -8.34
C GLY A 136 -0.69 26.20 -9.73
N PRO A 137 -1.92 26.74 -9.79
CA PRO A 137 -2.65 26.87 -11.04
C PRO A 137 -1.89 27.65 -12.12
N LEU A 138 -1.99 27.18 -13.36
CA LEU A 138 -1.36 27.84 -14.49
C LEU A 138 -2.01 29.20 -14.77
N SER A 139 -1.17 30.23 -14.90
CA SER A 139 -1.59 31.59 -15.29
C SER A 139 -2.03 31.65 -16.77
N ASN A 140 -2.56 32.79 -17.19
CA ASN A 140 -2.87 33.04 -18.59
C ASN A 140 -1.70 33.77 -19.34
N ASN A 141 -0.55 33.98 -18.69
CA ASN A 141 0.62 34.59 -19.27
C ASN A 141 1.47 33.55 -20.00
N GLU A 142 1.43 33.55 -21.33
CA GLU A 142 2.16 32.60 -22.17
C GLU A 142 3.67 32.59 -21.95
N ALA A 143 4.29 33.76 -21.73
CA ALA A 143 5.73 33.84 -21.50
C ALA A 143 6.11 33.12 -20.20
N LYS A 144 5.33 33.31 -19.12
CA LYS A 144 5.51 32.62 -17.84
C LYS A 144 5.24 31.12 -17.95
N LEU A 145 4.25 30.70 -18.76
CA LEU A 145 3.97 29.28 -18.98
C LEU A 145 5.14 28.58 -19.68
N ARG A 146 5.74 29.23 -20.73
CA ARG A 146 6.92 28.68 -21.41
C ARG A 146 8.14 28.63 -20.50
N GLU A 147 8.37 29.67 -19.71
CA GLU A 147 9.45 29.69 -18.73
C GLU A 147 9.30 28.55 -17.70
N THR A 148 8.10 28.36 -17.13
CA THR A 148 7.81 27.28 -16.19
C THR A 148 8.05 25.91 -16.83
N ALA A 149 7.56 25.68 -18.05
CA ALA A 149 7.76 24.42 -18.76
C ALA A 149 9.25 24.14 -19.05
N ASN A 150 10.02 25.17 -19.41
CA ASN A 150 11.46 25.05 -19.64
C ASN A 150 12.24 24.76 -18.36
N GLN A 151 11.82 25.33 -17.22
CA GLN A 151 12.40 25.04 -15.90
C GLN A 151 12.10 23.60 -15.44
N ILE A 152 10.88 23.10 -15.69
CA ILE A 152 10.49 21.71 -15.38
C ILE A 152 11.23 20.73 -16.31
N GLY A 153 11.42 21.10 -17.57
CA GLY A 153 12.03 20.28 -18.63
C GLY A 153 11.02 19.33 -19.29
N TYR A 154 10.96 19.40 -20.64
CA TYR A 154 10.09 18.52 -21.44
C TYR A 154 10.52 17.04 -21.37
N PRO A 155 9.56 16.08 -21.53
CA PRO A 155 8.14 16.31 -21.66
C PRO A 155 7.48 16.75 -20.35
N VAL A 156 6.41 17.55 -20.46
CA VAL A 156 5.58 17.93 -19.31
C VAL A 156 4.15 17.42 -19.50
N ILE A 157 3.42 17.28 -18.40
CA ILE A 157 2.00 16.90 -18.42
C ILE A 157 1.15 18.02 -17.84
N ILE A 158 0.09 18.38 -18.55
CA ILE A 158 -0.94 19.30 -18.07
C ILE A 158 -2.06 18.49 -17.45
N LYS A 159 -2.46 18.83 -16.21
CA LYS A 159 -3.48 18.12 -15.44
C LYS A 159 -4.57 19.06 -14.97
N ALA A 160 -5.84 18.69 -15.12
CA ALA A 160 -6.97 19.39 -14.51
C ALA A 160 -6.94 19.21 -12.99
N ALA A 161 -7.20 20.28 -12.24
CA ALA A 161 -7.24 20.26 -10.77
C ALA A 161 -8.31 19.31 -10.22
N ALA A 162 -9.49 19.31 -10.84
CA ALA A 162 -10.61 18.45 -10.51
C ALA A 162 -10.57 17.11 -11.25
N GLY A 163 -9.53 16.84 -12.06
CA GLY A 163 -9.39 15.63 -12.86
C GLY A 163 -8.92 14.43 -12.03
N GLY A 164 -9.30 13.23 -12.46
CA GLY A 164 -8.87 11.97 -11.87
C GLY A 164 -9.08 10.80 -12.83
N GLY A 165 -8.44 9.66 -12.54
CA GLY A 165 -8.60 8.44 -13.33
C GLY A 165 -8.16 8.56 -14.81
N GLY A 166 -7.14 9.38 -15.09
CA GLY A 166 -6.61 9.56 -16.45
C GLY A 166 -7.37 10.58 -17.32
N ARG A 167 -8.42 11.23 -16.80
CA ARG A 167 -9.18 12.26 -17.54
C ARG A 167 -8.68 13.67 -17.20
N GLY A 168 -8.70 14.55 -18.21
CA GLY A 168 -8.23 15.92 -18.04
C GLY A 168 -6.71 16.03 -17.94
N MET A 169 -5.97 15.15 -18.62
CA MET A 169 -4.52 15.14 -18.68
C MET A 169 -4.02 15.11 -20.12
N ARG A 170 -2.93 15.86 -20.39
CA ARG A 170 -2.32 15.93 -21.73
C ARG A 170 -0.81 16.07 -21.64
N VAL A 171 -0.10 15.13 -22.26
CA VAL A 171 1.36 15.18 -22.38
C VAL A 171 1.75 16.18 -23.48
N VAL A 172 2.83 16.93 -23.21
CA VAL A 172 3.39 17.96 -24.07
C VAL A 172 4.89 17.70 -24.26
N GLU A 173 5.25 17.28 -25.45
CA GLU A 173 6.62 16.88 -25.77
C GLU A 173 7.60 18.04 -25.99
N ASN A 174 7.07 19.22 -26.38
CA ASN A 174 7.88 20.37 -26.75
C ASN A 174 7.14 21.68 -26.56
N GLU A 175 7.90 22.80 -26.61
CA GLU A 175 7.36 24.15 -26.40
C GLU A 175 6.31 24.57 -27.44
N GLN A 176 6.41 24.07 -28.67
CA GLN A 176 5.51 24.52 -29.77
C GLN A 176 4.07 24.09 -29.51
N SER A 177 3.86 22.91 -28.91
CA SER A 177 2.55 22.37 -28.61
C SER A 177 1.98 22.83 -27.25
N LEU A 178 2.78 23.49 -26.40
CA LEU A 178 2.43 23.79 -25.01
C LEU A 178 1.13 24.59 -24.85
N ILE A 179 1.05 25.78 -25.50
CA ILE A 179 -0.07 26.70 -25.31
C ILE A 179 -1.38 26.09 -25.82
N ASN A 180 -1.32 25.39 -26.95
CA ASN A 180 -2.48 24.69 -27.48
C ASN A 180 -2.95 23.58 -26.55
N ALA A 181 -2.04 22.78 -26.01
CA ALA A 181 -2.34 21.72 -25.06
C ALA A 181 -2.99 22.26 -23.78
N ILE A 182 -2.48 23.36 -23.22
CA ILE A 182 -3.05 24.03 -22.04
C ILE A 182 -4.50 24.46 -22.33
N ASN A 183 -4.75 25.14 -23.45
CA ASN A 183 -6.07 25.65 -23.81
C ASN A 183 -7.09 24.51 -24.02
N ILE A 184 -6.68 23.45 -24.69
CA ILE A 184 -7.53 22.25 -24.86
C ILE A 184 -7.86 21.64 -23.51
N THR A 185 -6.85 21.42 -22.65
CA THR A 185 -7.06 20.80 -21.33
C THR A 185 -7.95 21.66 -20.43
N LYS A 186 -7.80 23.01 -20.46
CA LYS A 186 -8.70 23.94 -19.75
C LYS A 186 -10.16 23.80 -20.22
N THR A 187 -10.37 23.72 -21.53
CA THR A 187 -11.71 23.58 -22.12
C THR A 187 -12.34 22.23 -21.74
N GLU A 188 -11.57 21.14 -21.85
CA GLU A 188 -12.02 19.80 -21.46
C GLU A 188 -12.34 19.72 -19.95
N ALA A 189 -11.50 20.35 -19.11
CA ALA A 189 -11.69 20.39 -17.66
C ALA A 189 -12.96 21.18 -17.28
N ALA A 190 -13.19 22.35 -17.90
CA ALA A 190 -14.40 23.13 -17.69
C ALA A 190 -15.66 22.35 -18.08
N ALA A 191 -15.63 21.65 -19.21
CA ALA A 191 -16.76 20.87 -19.69
C ALA A 191 -17.06 19.63 -18.86
N ALA A 192 -16.01 18.93 -18.39
CA ALA A 192 -16.14 17.67 -17.66
C ALA A 192 -16.34 17.84 -16.16
N PHE A 193 -15.76 18.87 -15.55
CA PHE A 193 -15.67 19.04 -14.10
C PHE A 193 -16.24 20.40 -13.61
N GLY A 194 -16.60 21.31 -14.50
CA GLY A 194 -17.08 22.65 -14.15
C GLY A 194 -15.95 23.61 -13.67
N ASP A 195 -14.69 23.17 -13.70
CA ASP A 195 -13.51 23.93 -13.29
C ASP A 195 -12.42 23.83 -14.36
N SER A 196 -11.97 24.99 -14.86
CA SER A 196 -10.92 25.09 -15.88
C SER A 196 -9.50 25.14 -15.31
N THR A 197 -9.35 25.00 -13.99
CA THR A 197 -8.05 25.08 -13.32
C THR A 197 -7.17 23.91 -13.74
N VAL A 198 -5.95 24.23 -14.23
CA VAL A 198 -4.97 23.21 -14.65
C VAL A 198 -3.60 23.51 -14.04
N TYR A 199 -2.81 22.46 -13.86
CA TYR A 199 -1.43 22.46 -13.38
C TYR A 199 -0.51 21.86 -14.43
N MET A 200 0.78 22.10 -14.29
CA MET A 200 1.84 21.51 -15.12
C MET A 200 2.81 20.75 -14.23
N GLU A 201 3.20 19.57 -14.63
CA GLU A 201 4.20 18.75 -13.95
C GLU A 201 5.13 18.08 -14.96
N LYS A 202 6.31 17.65 -14.51
CA LYS A 202 7.19 16.79 -15.32
C LYS A 202 6.46 15.50 -15.66
N PHE A 203 6.51 15.10 -16.92
CA PHE A 203 5.99 13.80 -17.35
C PHE A 203 7.08 12.74 -17.23
N LEU A 204 6.80 11.71 -16.44
CA LEU A 204 7.68 10.56 -16.26
C LEU A 204 7.27 9.50 -17.28
N GLN A 205 8.22 9.05 -18.12
CA GLN A 205 7.91 8.20 -19.27
C GLN A 205 7.93 6.71 -18.94
N ASN A 206 8.91 6.28 -18.15
CA ASN A 206 9.12 4.88 -17.81
C ASN A 206 9.46 4.72 -16.32
N PRO A 207 8.68 5.32 -15.42
CA PRO A 207 9.03 5.28 -14.00
C PRO A 207 8.83 3.89 -13.42
N ARG A 208 9.57 3.62 -12.35
CA ARG A 208 9.32 2.51 -11.45
C ARG A 208 8.51 3.02 -10.26
N HIS A 209 7.70 2.15 -9.68
CA HIS A 209 7.03 2.42 -8.42
C HIS A 209 7.89 1.88 -7.29
N VAL A 210 8.57 2.77 -6.59
CA VAL A 210 9.43 2.44 -5.45
C VAL A 210 8.89 3.14 -4.21
N GLU A 211 8.87 2.43 -3.10
CA GLU A 211 8.29 2.95 -1.87
C GLU A 211 9.19 2.72 -0.67
N VAL A 212 9.07 3.56 0.36
CA VAL A 212 9.88 3.50 1.58
C VAL A 212 8.99 3.21 2.77
N GLN A 213 9.27 2.09 3.47
CA GLN A 213 8.60 1.72 4.70
C GLN A 213 9.17 2.49 5.88
N VAL A 214 8.30 3.10 6.68
CA VAL A 214 8.68 3.80 7.92
C VAL A 214 7.90 3.27 9.12
N LEU A 215 8.51 3.43 10.30
CA LEU A 215 7.88 3.31 11.61
C LEU A 215 8.19 4.57 12.41
N ALA A 216 7.21 5.13 13.10
CA ALA A 216 7.39 6.30 13.95
C ALA A 216 6.51 6.21 15.20
N ASP A 217 7.00 6.73 16.34
CA ASP A 217 6.32 6.59 17.63
C ASP A 217 5.39 7.75 17.98
N GLY A 218 5.37 8.80 17.16
CA GLY A 218 4.60 10.01 17.48
C GLY A 218 5.19 10.82 18.65
N GLN A 219 6.42 10.53 19.05
CA GLN A 219 7.14 11.17 20.15
C GLN A 219 8.51 11.74 19.71
N GLY A 220 8.70 11.93 18.41
CA GLY A 220 9.90 12.49 17.80
C GLY A 220 10.92 11.48 17.31
N ARG A 221 10.60 10.17 17.33
CA ARG A 221 11.47 9.12 16.77
C ARG A 221 10.81 8.46 15.57
N ALA A 222 11.61 8.24 14.54
CA ALA A 222 11.21 7.52 13.34
C ALA A 222 12.40 6.74 12.77
N ILE A 223 12.13 5.61 12.14
CA ILE A 223 13.10 4.78 11.42
C ILE A 223 12.51 4.37 10.07
N HIS A 224 13.38 4.02 9.10
CA HIS A 224 12.99 3.36 7.88
C HIS A 224 13.34 1.87 7.91
N LEU A 225 12.57 1.07 7.22
CA LEU A 225 12.79 -0.36 7.02
C LEU A 225 13.13 -0.70 5.55
N GLY A 226 13.75 0.25 4.86
CA GLY A 226 14.17 0.11 3.48
C GLY A 226 13.07 0.38 2.46
N ASP A 227 13.41 0.09 1.22
CA ASP A 227 12.55 0.29 0.06
C ASP A 227 11.96 -1.02 -0.46
N ARG A 228 10.88 -0.88 -1.23
CA ARG A 228 10.25 -1.93 -2.02
C ARG A 228 10.07 -1.46 -3.46
N ASP A 229 10.20 -2.38 -4.40
CA ASP A 229 9.77 -2.18 -5.78
C ASP A 229 8.40 -2.80 -5.99
N CYS A 230 7.45 -1.98 -6.39
CA CYS A 230 6.07 -2.36 -6.65
C CYS A 230 5.65 -2.03 -8.10
N SER A 231 6.60 -2.05 -9.03
CA SER A 231 6.38 -1.67 -10.43
C SER A 231 5.55 -2.68 -11.22
N LEU A 232 5.48 -3.95 -10.78
CA LEU A 232 4.61 -4.93 -11.40
C LEU A 232 3.15 -4.68 -11.00
N GLN A 233 2.50 -3.88 -11.82
CA GLN A 233 1.12 -3.43 -11.61
C GLN A 233 0.24 -3.73 -12.82
N ARG A 234 -1.04 -3.96 -12.56
CA ARG A 234 -2.09 -4.00 -13.57
C ARG A 234 -3.20 -3.03 -13.16
N ARG A 235 -3.50 -2.04 -14.01
CA ARG A 235 -4.48 -0.99 -13.72
C ARG A 235 -4.26 -0.34 -12.34
N HIS A 236 -3.00 -0.01 -12.05
CA HIS A 236 -2.55 0.55 -10.77
C HIS A 236 -2.72 -0.37 -9.54
N GLN A 237 -3.01 -1.66 -9.74
CA GLN A 237 -3.01 -2.65 -8.68
C GLN A 237 -1.69 -3.43 -8.70
N LYS A 238 -0.98 -3.41 -7.59
CA LYS A 238 0.27 -4.16 -7.40
C LYS A 238 -0.03 -5.67 -7.48
N VAL A 239 0.82 -6.41 -8.17
CA VAL A 239 0.66 -7.86 -8.43
C VAL A 239 1.79 -8.65 -7.78
N LEU A 240 3.03 -8.17 -7.95
CA LEU A 240 4.23 -8.73 -7.37
C LEU A 240 5.13 -7.61 -6.87
N GLU A 241 5.68 -7.79 -5.68
CA GLU A 241 6.55 -6.83 -5.01
C GLU A 241 7.88 -7.47 -4.59
N GLU A 242 8.94 -6.67 -4.51
CA GLU A 242 10.25 -7.13 -4.04
C GLU A 242 10.91 -6.09 -3.12
N ALA A 243 11.76 -6.57 -2.21
CA ALA A 243 12.60 -5.76 -1.34
C ALA A 243 14.01 -6.38 -1.20
N PRO A 244 15.07 -5.54 -1.24
CA PRO A 244 15.07 -4.12 -1.63
C PRO A 244 14.82 -3.93 -3.13
N ALA A 245 14.47 -2.72 -3.55
CA ALA A 245 14.30 -2.37 -4.96
C ALA A 245 15.63 -2.53 -5.72
N PRO A 246 15.68 -3.31 -6.83
CA PRO A 246 16.94 -3.59 -7.51
C PRO A 246 17.48 -2.38 -8.29
N GLY A 247 18.80 -2.24 -8.36
CA GLY A 247 19.48 -1.29 -9.25
C GLY A 247 19.32 0.19 -8.87
N ILE A 248 18.94 0.51 -7.64
CA ILE A 248 18.92 1.89 -7.13
C ILE A 248 20.28 2.21 -6.53
N PRO A 249 20.95 3.33 -6.92
CA PRO A 249 22.20 3.75 -6.31
C PRO A 249 22.04 4.00 -4.81
N GLU A 250 23.02 3.55 -4.03
CA GLU A 250 22.95 3.62 -2.56
C GLU A 250 22.85 5.07 -2.06
N GLU A 251 23.54 6.01 -2.69
CA GLU A 251 23.46 7.43 -2.35
C GLU A 251 22.03 7.98 -2.49
N ALA A 252 21.35 7.68 -3.61
CA ALA A 252 19.97 8.09 -3.85
C ALA A 252 19.01 7.44 -2.83
N ARG A 253 19.25 6.16 -2.51
CA ARG A 253 18.49 5.41 -1.52
C ARG A 253 18.62 6.04 -0.13
N GLN A 254 19.83 6.30 0.33
CA GLN A 254 20.06 6.92 1.66
C GLN A 254 19.47 8.34 1.74
N ALA A 255 19.57 9.12 0.68
CA ALA A 255 18.98 10.47 0.64
C ALA A 255 17.46 10.44 0.80
N VAL A 256 16.76 9.56 0.08
CA VAL A 256 15.29 9.45 0.19
C VAL A 256 14.88 8.88 1.55
N PHE A 257 15.61 7.92 2.11
CA PHE A 257 15.34 7.38 3.45
C PHE A 257 15.44 8.47 4.52
N ALA A 258 16.51 9.26 4.50
CA ALA A 258 16.68 10.37 5.44
C ALA A 258 15.55 11.40 5.32
N SER A 259 15.09 11.71 4.09
CA SER A 259 13.99 12.65 3.88
C SER A 259 12.66 12.11 4.43
N CYS A 260 12.37 10.81 4.26
CA CYS A 260 11.16 10.17 4.80
C CYS A 260 11.16 10.15 6.33
N VAL A 261 12.29 9.80 6.97
CA VAL A 261 12.43 9.81 8.43
C VAL A 261 12.24 11.23 8.98
N ASN A 262 12.88 12.22 8.37
CA ASN A 262 12.72 13.62 8.77
C ASN A 262 11.28 14.11 8.61
N ALA A 263 10.60 13.75 7.53
CA ALA A 263 9.21 14.08 7.34
C ALA A 263 8.31 13.48 8.43
N CYS A 264 8.51 12.21 8.81
CA CYS A 264 7.78 11.57 9.91
C CYS A 264 7.97 12.33 11.23
N ILE A 265 9.19 12.77 11.54
CA ILE A 265 9.48 13.55 12.75
C ILE A 265 8.75 14.89 12.71
N GLN A 266 8.82 15.63 11.58
CA GLN A 266 8.19 16.94 11.44
C GLN A 266 6.66 16.92 11.55
N ILE A 267 6.01 15.91 10.98
CA ILE A 267 4.56 15.76 11.07
C ILE A 267 4.09 15.01 12.32
N ASN A 268 5.01 14.65 13.21
CA ASN A 268 4.75 13.86 14.41
C ASN A 268 3.98 12.56 14.11
N TYR A 269 4.45 11.82 13.09
CA TYR A 269 3.82 10.59 12.61
C TYR A 269 3.82 9.50 13.69
N ARG A 270 2.75 8.68 13.75
CA ARG A 270 2.60 7.58 14.69
C ARG A 270 2.20 6.28 13.95
N GLY A 271 2.92 5.20 14.18
CA GLY A 271 2.66 3.88 13.62
C GLY A 271 3.46 3.58 12.36
N ALA A 272 2.97 2.62 11.58
CA ALA A 272 3.54 2.25 10.30
C ALA A 272 3.01 3.14 9.18
N GLY A 273 3.89 3.55 8.27
CA GLY A 273 3.54 4.31 7.08
C GLY A 273 4.44 3.95 5.91
N THR A 274 4.00 4.30 4.71
CA THR A 274 4.78 4.06 3.49
C THR A 274 4.72 5.29 2.60
N PHE A 275 5.89 5.80 2.23
CA PHE A 275 6.02 6.84 1.23
C PHE A 275 6.14 6.20 -0.15
N GLU A 276 5.23 6.47 -1.05
CA GLU A 276 5.25 5.99 -2.43
C GLU A 276 5.88 7.02 -3.36
N PHE A 277 6.76 6.53 -4.24
CA PHE A 277 7.49 7.34 -5.21
C PHE A 277 7.41 6.76 -6.61
N LEU A 278 7.42 7.63 -7.61
CA LEU A 278 7.89 7.28 -8.93
C LEU A 278 9.42 7.51 -8.96
N TYR A 279 10.15 6.50 -9.45
CA TYR A 279 11.60 6.55 -9.60
C TYR A 279 11.97 6.48 -11.08
N GLU A 280 12.65 7.50 -11.59
CA GLU A 280 13.13 7.57 -12.96
C GLU A 280 14.44 8.35 -13.03
N ASP A 281 15.39 7.87 -13.83
CA ASP A 281 16.67 8.52 -14.10
C ASP A 281 17.45 8.94 -12.84
N GLY A 282 17.46 8.07 -11.82
CA GLY A 282 18.19 8.31 -10.57
C GLY A 282 17.45 9.15 -9.54
N ASN A 283 16.25 9.64 -9.83
CA ASN A 283 15.49 10.55 -8.98
C ASN A 283 14.21 9.91 -8.46
N PHE A 284 13.90 10.20 -7.19
CA PHE A 284 12.63 9.86 -6.57
C PHE A 284 11.65 11.03 -6.68
N TYR A 285 10.38 10.73 -6.90
CA TYR A 285 9.31 11.73 -6.99
C TYR A 285 8.12 11.26 -6.17
N PHE A 286 7.87 11.89 -5.03
CA PHE A 286 6.78 11.56 -4.12
C PHE A 286 5.42 11.63 -4.81
N ILE A 287 4.59 10.60 -4.60
CA ILE A 287 3.22 10.51 -5.11
C ILE A 287 2.22 10.66 -3.98
N GLU A 288 2.36 9.80 -2.95
CA GLU A 288 1.44 9.75 -1.82
C GLU A 288 2.08 9.05 -0.61
N MET A 289 1.47 9.19 0.55
CA MET A 289 1.82 8.46 1.75
C MET A 289 0.64 7.61 2.20
N ASN A 290 0.83 6.31 2.25
CA ASN A 290 -0.14 5.41 2.88
C ASN A 290 0.04 5.42 4.39
N THR A 291 -1.00 5.88 5.10
CA THR A 291 -0.98 6.08 6.56
C THR A 291 -1.43 4.83 7.32
N ARG A 292 -0.97 3.66 6.89
CA ARG A 292 -1.35 2.33 7.39
C ARG A 292 -0.27 1.30 7.05
N VAL A 293 -0.42 0.09 7.57
CA VAL A 293 0.30 -1.07 7.04
C VAL A 293 -0.16 -1.37 5.61
N GLN A 294 0.75 -1.77 4.74
CA GLN A 294 0.42 -2.17 3.36
C GLN A 294 0.36 -3.70 3.20
N VAL A 295 -0.22 -4.17 2.09
CA VAL A 295 -0.31 -5.61 1.76
C VAL A 295 1.09 -6.21 1.76
N GLU A 296 2.04 -5.54 1.12
CA GLU A 296 3.42 -5.94 0.86
C GLU A 296 4.41 -5.71 2.01
N HIS A 297 3.92 -5.35 3.22
CA HIS A 297 4.80 -5.21 4.39
C HIS A 297 5.67 -6.45 4.69
N PRO A 298 5.24 -7.68 4.36
CA PRO A 298 6.04 -8.87 4.64
C PRO A 298 7.42 -8.87 3.98
N VAL A 299 7.60 -8.30 2.78
CA VAL A 299 8.94 -8.31 2.14
C VAL A 299 9.94 -7.45 2.92
N SER A 300 9.49 -6.34 3.53
CA SER A 300 10.32 -5.54 4.43
C SER A 300 10.62 -6.29 5.74
N GLU A 301 9.63 -6.98 6.30
CA GLU A 301 9.82 -7.82 7.49
C GLU A 301 10.86 -8.92 7.25
N MET A 302 10.81 -9.57 6.07
CA MET A 302 11.74 -10.67 5.76
C MET A 302 13.19 -10.22 5.64
N ILE A 303 13.47 -9.02 5.13
CA ILE A 303 14.84 -8.52 4.95
C ILE A 303 15.40 -7.80 6.17
N THR A 304 14.54 -7.38 7.11
CA THR A 304 14.95 -6.64 8.33
C THR A 304 14.81 -7.45 9.60
N GLY A 305 13.91 -8.44 9.63
CA GLY A 305 13.54 -9.18 10.83
C GLY A 305 12.62 -8.39 11.77
N VAL A 306 12.15 -7.21 11.39
CA VAL A 306 11.24 -6.37 12.20
C VAL A 306 9.79 -6.77 11.94
N ASP A 307 9.02 -7.08 12.97
CA ASP A 307 7.58 -7.33 12.87
C ASP A 307 6.82 -6.00 12.93
N ILE A 308 6.42 -5.49 11.75
CA ILE A 308 5.77 -4.18 11.60
C ILE A 308 4.45 -4.10 12.35
N VAL A 309 3.65 -5.18 12.34
CA VAL A 309 2.34 -5.19 13.01
C VAL A 309 2.49 -5.21 14.53
N LYS A 310 3.49 -5.92 15.08
CA LYS A 310 3.81 -5.84 16.51
C LYS A 310 4.26 -4.44 16.92
N GLU A 311 5.14 -3.82 16.12
CA GLU A 311 5.55 -2.44 16.40
C GLU A 311 4.36 -1.47 16.40
N GLN A 312 3.40 -1.61 15.46
CA GLN A 312 2.16 -0.82 15.48
C GLN A 312 1.39 -0.98 16.80
N LEU A 313 1.25 -2.21 17.29
CA LEU A 313 0.55 -2.50 18.54
C LEU A 313 1.29 -1.90 19.75
N MET A 314 2.60 -2.04 19.80
CA MET A 314 3.44 -1.50 20.89
C MET A 314 3.43 0.03 20.92
N ILE A 315 3.58 0.67 19.76
CA ILE A 315 3.53 2.14 19.63
C ILE A 315 2.15 2.66 20.05
N ALA A 316 1.08 2.05 19.57
CA ALA A 316 -0.29 2.45 19.94
C ALA A 316 -0.57 2.25 21.43
N GLY A 317 0.06 1.26 22.06
CA GLY A 317 0.03 1.03 23.51
C GLY A 317 0.83 2.04 24.34
N GLY A 318 1.41 3.07 23.69
CA GLY A 318 2.14 4.18 24.34
C GLY A 318 3.65 3.95 24.50
N ASN A 319 4.19 2.85 23.94
CA ASN A 319 5.63 2.64 23.96
C ASN A 319 6.33 3.50 22.91
N SER A 320 7.53 3.97 23.20
CA SER A 320 8.45 4.48 22.17
C SER A 320 8.90 3.35 21.26
N LEU A 321 9.42 3.68 20.08
CA LEU A 321 10.07 2.70 19.20
C LEU A 321 11.10 1.88 19.98
N SER A 322 10.99 0.55 19.89
CA SER A 322 11.89 -0.40 20.56
C SER A 322 13.28 -0.43 19.91
N LEU A 323 13.36 0.00 18.64
CA LEU A 323 14.54 -0.05 17.80
C LEU A 323 15.02 1.34 17.42
N THR A 324 16.33 1.48 17.21
CA THR A 324 16.96 2.63 16.56
C THR A 324 17.29 2.29 15.10
N GLN A 325 17.65 3.28 14.29
CA GLN A 325 18.04 3.01 12.90
C GLN A 325 19.29 2.11 12.80
N ASP A 326 20.21 2.21 13.75
CA ASP A 326 21.44 1.40 13.79
C ASP A 326 21.16 -0.08 14.10
N ASP A 327 20.01 -0.40 14.69
CA ASP A 327 19.59 -1.78 14.94
C ASP A 327 19.03 -2.47 13.68
N ILE A 328 18.70 -1.69 12.64
CA ILE A 328 18.10 -2.22 11.41
C ILE A 328 19.19 -2.72 10.45
N VAL A 329 19.25 -4.02 10.30
CA VAL A 329 20.22 -4.69 9.41
C VAL A 329 19.47 -5.30 8.24
N PHE A 330 19.72 -4.78 7.04
CA PHE A 330 19.17 -5.33 5.80
C PHE A 330 19.93 -6.57 5.36
N ARG A 331 19.22 -7.67 5.11
CA ARG A 331 19.82 -8.95 4.71
C ARG A 331 19.03 -9.58 3.59
N GLY A 332 19.76 -10.06 2.57
CA GLY A 332 19.17 -10.83 1.47
C GLY A 332 18.17 -10.06 0.62
N HIS A 333 17.23 -10.80 0.09
CA HIS A 333 16.18 -10.30 -0.80
C HIS A 333 14.88 -11.06 -0.59
N SER A 334 13.74 -10.38 -0.76
CA SER A 334 12.42 -10.98 -0.59
C SER A 334 11.49 -10.60 -1.74
N PHE A 335 10.63 -11.54 -2.13
CA PHE A 335 9.52 -11.32 -3.05
C PHE A 335 8.19 -11.64 -2.39
N GLU A 336 7.14 -10.94 -2.80
CA GLU A 336 5.75 -11.27 -2.49
C GLU A 336 4.96 -11.40 -3.79
N CYS A 337 4.18 -12.49 -3.93
CA CYS A 337 3.16 -12.66 -4.96
C CYS A 337 1.79 -12.58 -4.32
N ARG A 338 0.92 -11.68 -4.77
CA ARG A 338 -0.47 -11.61 -4.34
C ARG A 338 -1.29 -12.69 -5.02
N ILE A 339 -1.86 -13.59 -4.26
CA ILE A 339 -2.69 -14.67 -4.79
C ILE A 339 -4.15 -14.24 -4.75
N ASN A 340 -4.72 -14.05 -5.93
CA ASN A 340 -6.09 -13.60 -6.13
C ASN A 340 -6.96 -14.72 -6.69
N ALA A 341 -8.20 -14.80 -6.20
CA ALA A 341 -9.26 -15.64 -6.78
C ALA A 341 -9.78 -14.96 -8.06
N GLU A 342 -9.03 -15.10 -9.16
CA GLU A 342 -9.27 -14.46 -10.45
C GLU A 342 -8.93 -15.43 -11.59
N ASP A 343 -9.64 -15.30 -12.71
CA ASP A 343 -9.22 -15.95 -13.95
C ASP A 343 -7.90 -15.34 -14.43
N PRO A 344 -6.84 -16.12 -14.67
CA PRO A 344 -5.51 -15.61 -14.96
C PRO A 344 -5.37 -14.89 -16.31
N VAL A 345 -6.37 -15.00 -17.18
CA VAL A 345 -6.37 -14.38 -18.52
C VAL A 345 -7.31 -13.17 -18.57
N SER A 346 -8.56 -13.35 -18.15
CA SER A 346 -9.57 -12.28 -18.16
C SER A 346 -9.53 -11.37 -16.93
N PHE A 347 -8.89 -11.84 -15.86
CA PHE A 347 -8.83 -11.18 -14.55
C PHE A 347 -10.19 -10.95 -13.88
N MET A 348 -11.18 -11.70 -14.30
CA MET A 348 -12.49 -11.66 -13.67
C MET A 348 -12.46 -12.39 -12.33
N PRO A 349 -13.05 -11.81 -11.26
CA PRO A 349 -13.15 -12.47 -9.97
C PRO A 349 -13.79 -13.86 -10.08
N GLN A 350 -13.27 -14.81 -9.33
CA GLN A 350 -13.70 -16.20 -9.30
C GLN A 350 -14.16 -16.62 -7.90
N PRO A 351 -15.30 -16.12 -7.41
CA PRO A 351 -15.84 -16.59 -6.14
C PRO A 351 -16.25 -18.06 -6.25
N GLY A 352 -16.08 -18.81 -5.19
CA GLY A 352 -16.40 -20.25 -5.21
C GLY A 352 -15.91 -20.98 -3.98
N VAL A 353 -16.04 -22.28 -3.97
CA VAL A 353 -15.56 -23.14 -2.89
C VAL A 353 -14.16 -23.65 -3.24
N ILE A 354 -13.22 -23.51 -2.30
CA ILE A 354 -11.90 -24.12 -2.39
C ILE A 354 -12.05 -25.59 -1.99
N GLU A 355 -11.91 -26.47 -2.95
CA GLU A 355 -12.03 -27.93 -2.75
C GLU A 355 -10.76 -28.49 -2.07
N SER A 356 -9.61 -28.09 -2.60
CA SER A 356 -8.29 -28.49 -2.11
C SER A 356 -7.40 -27.26 -1.90
N TYR A 357 -6.66 -27.26 -0.79
CA TYR A 357 -5.67 -26.24 -0.48
C TYR A 357 -4.41 -26.84 0.11
N HIS A 358 -3.26 -26.59 -0.54
CA HIS A 358 -1.94 -26.86 0.02
C HIS A 358 -1.09 -25.60 -0.05
N ALA A 359 -0.59 -25.15 1.09
CA ALA A 359 0.34 -24.03 1.17
C ALA A 359 1.78 -24.54 1.00
N PRO A 360 2.59 -23.89 0.15
CA PRO A 360 4.00 -24.25 0.00
C PRO A 360 4.77 -24.04 1.30
N GLY A 361 5.85 -24.79 1.48
CA GLY A 361 6.67 -24.74 2.67
C GLY A 361 8.17 -24.73 2.37
N GLY A 362 8.97 -24.82 3.42
CA GLY A 362 10.42 -24.87 3.34
C GLY A 362 11.12 -23.60 3.82
N ASN A 363 12.46 -23.64 3.77
CA ASN A 363 13.29 -22.55 4.28
C ASN A 363 13.13 -21.27 3.45
N GLY A 364 12.74 -20.19 4.12
CA GLY A 364 12.55 -18.89 3.49
C GLY A 364 11.26 -18.78 2.66
N ILE A 365 10.24 -19.62 2.92
CA ILE A 365 8.90 -19.51 2.37
C ILE A 365 7.94 -19.18 3.49
N ARG A 366 7.13 -18.12 3.31
CA ARG A 366 6.05 -17.68 4.18
C ARG A 366 4.78 -17.55 3.36
N VAL A 367 3.66 -18.00 3.91
CA VAL A 367 2.34 -17.83 3.31
C VAL A 367 1.43 -17.11 4.29
N ASP A 368 0.99 -15.91 3.92
CA ASP A 368 -0.03 -15.17 4.67
C ASP A 368 -1.38 -15.35 3.95
N SER A 369 -2.24 -16.20 4.53
CA SER A 369 -3.53 -16.54 3.91
C SER A 369 -4.54 -16.94 4.97
N HIS A 370 -5.81 -16.67 4.68
CA HIS A 370 -6.95 -17.03 5.52
C HIS A 370 -7.72 -18.25 5.00
N ILE A 371 -7.40 -18.73 3.79
CA ILE A 371 -8.14 -19.81 3.15
C ILE A 371 -7.80 -21.19 3.71
N TYR A 372 -8.67 -22.15 3.46
CA TYR A 372 -8.54 -23.57 3.81
C TYR A 372 -9.46 -24.41 2.90
N SER A 373 -9.25 -25.72 2.83
CA SER A 373 -10.14 -26.64 2.09
C SER A 373 -11.56 -26.57 2.64
N GLY A 374 -12.55 -26.34 1.78
CA GLY A 374 -13.94 -26.09 2.13
C GLY A 374 -14.31 -24.63 2.34
N TYR A 375 -13.35 -23.70 2.36
CA TYR A 375 -13.64 -22.27 2.45
C TYR A 375 -14.34 -21.77 1.18
N ARG A 376 -15.38 -20.96 1.36
CA ARG A 376 -16.07 -20.28 0.25
C ARG A 376 -15.57 -18.85 0.10
N VAL A 377 -14.89 -18.55 -1.01
CA VAL A 377 -14.52 -17.19 -1.39
C VAL A 377 -15.79 -16.41 -1.75
N PRO A 378 -16.14 -15.35 -1.00
CA PRO A 378 -17.35 -14.59 -1.24
C PRO A 378 -17.19 -13.61 -2.42
N PRO A 379 -18.27 -13.28 -3.16
CA PRO A 379 -18.22 -12.28 -4.24
C PRO A 379 -18.30 -10.83 -3.74
N ASN A 380 -18.39 -10.61 -2.42
CA ASN A 380 -18.71 -9.30 -1.83
C ASN A 380 -17.48 -8.45 -1.57
N TYR A 381 -16.27 -9.02 -1.63
CA TYR A 381 -15.02 -8.39 -1.22
C TYR A 381 -13.94 -8.56 -2.28
N ASP A 382 -12.77 -7.97 -2.03
CA ASP A 382 -11.59 -8.11 -2.87
C ASP A 382 -11.22 -9.57 -3.10
N SER A 383 -10.65 -9.87 -4.26
CA SER A 383 -10.25 -11.21 -4.69
C SER A 383 -9.01 -11.76 -4.01
N LEU A 384 -8.27 -10.93 -3.24
CA LEU A 384 -7.05 -11.36 -2.54
C LEU A 384 -7.35 -12.45 -1.50
N ILE A 385 -6.81 -13.63 -1.71
CA ILE A 385 -7.01 -14.80 -0.84
C ILE A 385 -5.75 -15.21 -0.09
N GLY A 386 -4.62 -14.68 -0.45
CA GLY A 386 -3.35 -14.94 0.22
C GLY A 386 -2.18 -14.28 -0.48
N LYS A 387 -1.02 -14.41 0.15
CA LYS A 387 0.27 -13.94 -0.36
C LYS A 387 1.30 -15.04 -0.16
N VAL A 388 2.12 -15.27 -1.19
CA VAL A 388 3.31 -16.11 -1.07
C VAL A 388 4.51 -15.19 -0.99
N ILE A 389 5.26 -15.29 0.08
CA ILE A 389 6.44 -14.48 0.34
C ILE A 389 7.66 -15.41 0.39
N THR A 390 8.73 -15.02 -0.28
CA THR A 390 9.97 -15.77 -0.26
C THR A 390 11.15 -14.88 0.11
N TYR A 391 12.10 -15.45 0.81
CA TYR A 391 13.35 -14.81 1.21
C TYR A 391 14.52 -15.63 0.71
N GLY A 392 15.57 -14.98 0.21
CA GLY A 392 16.85 -15.57 -0.16
C GLY A 392 18.03 -14.73 0.30
N ILE A 393 19.23 -15.31 0.32
CA ILE A 393 20.46 -14.59 0.66
C ILE A 393 20.76 -13.49 -0.40
N ASP A 394 20.24 -13.66 -1.60
CA ASP A 394 20.28 -12.74 -2.71
C ASP A 394 18.97 -12.85 -3.54
N ARG A 395 18.85 -12.00 -4.55
CA ARG A 395 17.65 -11.91 -5.40
C ARG A 395 17.38 -13.23 -6.17
N ASP A 396 18.41 -13.87 -6.68
CA ASP A 396 18.28 -15.11 -7.47
C ASP A 396 17.80 -16.26 -6.59
N ALA A 397 18.32 -16.37 -5.36
CA ALA A 397 17.90 -17.36 -4.40
C ALA A 397 16.43 -17.15 -3.97
N ALA A 398 16.01 -15.90 -3.72
CA ALA A 398 14.63 -15.57 -3.37
C ALA A 398 13.68 -15.90 -4.54
N LEU A 399 14.06 -15.55 -5.78
CA LEU A 399 13.27 -15.83 -6.98
C LEU A 399 13.20 -17.34 -7.28
N SER A 400 14.28 -18.07 -7.05
CA SER A 400 14.28 -19.53 -7.18
C SER A 400 13.29 -20.18 -6.19
N ARG A 401 13.25 -19.70 -4.95
CA ARG A 401 12.28 -20.15 -3.95
C ARG A 401 10.86 -19.81 -4.35
N MET A 402 10.62 -18.62 -4.95
CA MET A 402 9.29 -18.25 -5.41
C MET A 402 8.78 -19.22 -6.49
N ARG A 403 9.62 -19.60 -7.45
CA ARG A 403 9.25 -20.62 -8.46
C ARG A 403 8.83 -21.94 -7.82
N ILE A 404 9.64 -22.44 -6.88
CA ILE A 404 9.34 -23.68 -6.17
C ILE A 404 8.02 -23.54 -5.37
N ALA A 405 7.82 -22.41 -4.70
CA ALA A 405 6.61 -22.18 -3.91
C ALA A 405 5.35 -22.10 -4.79
N LEU A 406 5.42 -21.47 -5.94
CA LEU A 406 4.30 -21.42 -6.90
C LEU A 406 4.00 -22.79 -7.52
N ASP A 407 5.04 -23.58 -7.86
CA ASP A 407 4.89 -24.96 -8.37
C ASP A 407 4.25 -25.90 -7.31
N GLU A 408 4.55 -25.68 -6.02
CA GLU A 408 4.04 -26.52 -4.91
C GLU A 408 2.63 -26.11 -4.47
N MET A 409 2.24 -24.83 -4.68
CA MET A 409 0.96 -24.32 -4.19
C MET A 409 -0.25 -24.93 -4.92
N VAL A 410 -1.18 -25.52 -4.16
CA VAL A 410 -2.42 -26.07 -4.71
C VAL A 410 -3.62 -25.28 -4.21
N ILE A 411 -4.43 -24.79 -5.14
CA ILE A 411 -5.77 -24.21 -4.88
C ILE A 411 -6.70 -24.72 -5.97
N GLU A 412 -7.59 -25.64 -5.61
CA GLU A 412 -8.56 -26.25 -6.51
C GLU A 412 -9.99 -25.82 -6.18
N GLY A 413 -10.90 -25.92 -7.16
CA GLY A 413 -12.31 -25.51 -7.05
C GLY A 413 -12.59 -24.09 -7.52
N ILE A 414 -11.55 -23.22 -7.62
CA ILE A 414 -11.63 -21.88 -8.19
C ILE A 414 -10.41 -21.62 -9.08
N LYS A 415 -10.51 -20.59 -9.93
CA LYS A 415 -9.33 -20.10 -10.67
C LYS A 415 -8.58 -19.07 -9.84
N THR A 416 -7.26 -19.04 -10.01
CA THR A 416 -6.36 -18.07 -9.37
C THR A 416 -5.36 -17.50 -10.38
N ASN A 417 -4.70 -16.41 -9.99
CA ASN A 417 -3.65 -15.78 -10.80
C ASN A 417 -2.27 -16.43 -10.64
N ILE A 418 -2.15 -17.61 -10.00
CA ILE A 418 -0.89 -18.36 -9.87
C ILE A 418 -0.20 -18.57 -11.22
N PRO A 419 -0.90 -18.96 -12.33
CA PRO A 419 -0.23 -19.11 -13.64
C PRO A 419 0.40 -17.81 -14.16
N LEU A 420 -0.18 -16.65 -13.87
CA LEU A 420 0.43 -15.36 -14.21
C LEU A 420 1.74 -15.14 -13.44
N HIS A 421 1.74 -15.43 -12.14
CA HIS A 421 2.96 -15.31 -11.32
C HIS A 421 4.06 -16.25 -11.79
N ASP A 422 3.73 -17.49 -12.16
CA ASP A 422 4.69 -18.45 -12.67
C ASP A 422 5.34 -17.96 -13.98
N ASP A 423 4.55 -17.41 -14.91
CA ASP A 423 5.08 -16.76 -16.12
C ASP A 423 5.98 -15.57 -15.81
N LEU A 424 5.60 -14.72 -14.85
CA LEU A 424 6.37 -13.54 -14.47
C LEU A 424 7.73 -13.90 -13.84
N VAL A 425 7.75 -14.83 -12.88
CA VAL A 425 9.00 -15.20 -12.20
C VAL A 425 9.99 -15.98 -13.08
N ARG A 426 9.52 -16.48 -14.23
CA ARG A 426 10.35 -17.14 -15.26
C ARG A 426 10.79 -16.19 -16.38
N ASP A 427 10.21 -14.99 -16.45
CA ASP A 427 10.49 -14.01 -17.50
C ASP A 427 11.90 -13.43 -17.37
N GLU A 428 12.67 -13.45 -18.48
CA GLU A 428 14.07 -13.01 -18.51
C GLU A 428 14.23 -11.49 -18.27
N ALA A 429 13.24 -10.67 -18.67
CA ALA A 429 13.30 -9.24 -18.42
C ALA A 429 13.03 -8.94 -16.93
N PHE A 430 12.08 -9.64 -16.31
CA PHE A 430 11.83 -9.53 -14.87
C PHE A 430 13.02 -10.02 -14.03
N LYS A 431 13.67 -11.13 -14.42
CA LYS A 431 14.86 -11.66 -13.76
C LYS A 431 16.02 -10.66 -13.70
N LYS A 432 16.16 -9.80 -14.72
CA LYS A 432 17.18 -8.74 -14.71
C LYS A 432 16.92 -7.66 -13.67
N GLY A 433 15.69 -7.51 -13.21
CA GLY A 433 15.25 -6.48 -12.28
C GLY A 433 15.04 -5.10 -12.92
N GLY A 434 14.40 -4.20 -12.19
CA GLY A 434 14.23 -2.82 -12.59
C GLY A 434 13.21 -2.57 -13.70
N VAL A 435 12.20 -3.44 -13.86
CA VAL A 435 11.08 -3.22 -14.79
C VAL A 435 10.26 -1.99 -14.37
N ASN A 436 9.68 -1.28 -15.33
CA ASN A 436 8.86 -0.10 -15.06
C ASN A 436 7.36 -0.44 -14.92
N ILE A 437 6.55 0.55 -14.52
CA ILE A 437 5.10 0.37 -14.28
C ILE A 437 4.29 -0.07 -15.51
N HIS A 438 4.81 0.10 -16.71
CA HIS A 438 4.16 -0.29 -17.98
C HIS A 438 4.51 -1.72 -18.43
N TYR A 439 5.45 -2.37 -17.73
CA TYR A 439 5.98 -3.67 -18.14
C TYR A 439 4.90 -4.74 -18.24
N LEU A 440 4.09 -4.89 -17.21
CA LEU A 440 3.09 -5.95 -17.15
C LEU A 440 1.99 -5.76 -18.21
N GLU A 441 1.49 -4.53 -18.37
CA GLU A 441 0.46 -4.23 -19.37
C GLU A 441 0.98 -4.49 -20.80
N LYS A 442 2.22 -4.06 -21.11
CA LYS A 442 2.86 -4.36 -22.40
C LYS A 442 3.02 -5.88 -22.63
N LYS A 443 3.44 -6.63 -21.59
CA LYS A 443 3.59 -8.08 -21.67
C LYS A 443 2.24 -8.78 -21.94
N LEU A 444 1.17 -8.28 -21.37
CA LEU A 444 -0.18 -8.82 -21.54
C LEU A 444 -0.91 -8.31 -22.80
N GLY A 445 -0.33 -7.35 -23.53
CA GLY A 445 -0.94 -6.75 -24.71
C GLY A 445 -2.16 -5.85 -24.39
N LEU A 446 -2.15 -5.22 -23.21
CA LEU A 446 -3.21 -4.34 -22.70
C LEU A 446 -2.91 -2.87 -22.96
#